data_b854e589768d560f0c10a0aab5f9ed62
#
_entry.id   b854e589768d560f0c10a0aab5f9ed62
#
_cell.length_a   1.000
_cell.length_b   1.000
_cell.length_c   1.000
_cell.angle_alpha   90.00
_cell.angle_beta   90.00
_cell.angle_gamma   90.00
#
_symmetry.space_group_name_H-M   'P 1'
#
loop_
_entity.id
_entity.type
_entity.pdbx_description
1 polymer ?
#
loop_
_entity_poly.entity_id
_entity_poly.type
_entity_poly.pdbx_seq_one_letter_code
_entity_poly.pdbx_strand_id
1 'polypeptide(L)'
;MAKGYYPFRNGIYPRLLFVAVGLSEDDANGMFCSERGRLSLDWDGTDAATFVEIKERATLYYGSLVVFRSKGEMTPGTMAHEAVHVLDSFMDVLGLERGKNASNEHLSYLLGWIVKCMDEVKKGRVKPANPVVKNKKSINDKRKDKK
;
A
#
# COMPACT_ATOMS: atom_id res chain seq x y z
N MET A 1 -12.68 12.02 7.69
CA MET A 1 -12.01 11.55 6.45
C MET A 1 -12.14 10.04 6.33
N ALA A 2 -12.54 9.57 5.18
CA ALA A 2 -12.51 8.13 4.90
C ALA A 2 -11.05 7.66 4.86
N LYS A 3 -10.71 6.71 5.73
CA LYS A 3 -9.43 6.01 5.68
C LYS A 3 -9.48 5.00 4.55
N GLY A 4 -8.55 5.10 3.65
CA GLY A 4 -8.46 4.23 2.50
C GLY A 4 -7.02 4.07 2.05
N TYR A 5 -6.85 3.38 0.95
CA TYR A 5 -5.57 3.22 0.28
C TYR A 5 -5.69 3.62 -1.18
N TYR A 6 -4.55 3.89 -1.79
CA TYR A 6 -4.44 4.38 -3.15
C TYR A 6 -3.71 3.35 -3.99
N PRO A 7 -4.40 2.60 -4.89
CA PRO A 7 -3.76 1.65 -5.78
C PRO A 7 -3.20 2.35 -7.03
N PHE A 8 -2.00 1.95 -7.42
CA PHE A 8 -1.35 2.43 -8.63
C PHE A 8 -0.89 1.25 -9.49
N ARG A 9 -1.21 1.30 -10.76
CA ARG A 9 -0.75 0.36 -11.79
C ARG A 9 0.40 0.98 -12.55
N ASN A 10 1.47 0.22 -12.75
CA ASN A 10 2.60 0.69 -13.52
C ASN A 10 2.32 0.70 -15.03
N GLY A 11 1.54 -0.22 -15.54
CA GLY A 11 1.29 -0.38 -16.96
C GLY A 11 2.31 -1.24 -17.71
N ILE A 12 3.48 -1.49 -17.11
CA ILE A 12 4.54 -2.34 -17.67
C ILE A 12 4.68 -3.63 -16.86
N TYR A 13 4.73 -3.50 -15.54
CA TYR A 13 4.93 -4.61 -14.62
C TYR A 13 3.61 -5.07 -13.96
N PRO A 14 3.39 -6.38 -13.78
CA PRO A 14 2.14 -6.94 -13.26
C PRO A 14 2.06 -6.88 -11.72
N ARG A 15 2.57 -5.82 -11.13
CA ARG A 15 2.54 -5.59 -9.68
C ARG A 15 2.00 -4.19 -9.41
N LEU A 16 1.15 -4.07 -8.38
CA LEU A 16 0.61 -2.80 -7.95
C LEU A 16 1.46 -2.20 -6.84
N LEU A 17 1.38 -0.87 -6.74
CA LEU A 17 1.78 -0.14 -5.55
C LEU A 17 0.53 0.35 -4.85
N PHE A 18 0.41 0.04 -3.56
CA PHE A 18 -0.64 0.55 -2.70
C PHE A 18 -0.01 1.52 -1.71
N VAL A 19 -0.56 2.72 -1.62
CA VAL A 19 -0.11 3.75 -0.68
C VAL A 19 -1.25 4.04 0.28
N ALA A 20 -0.97 4.10 1.57
CA ALA A 20 -1.95 4.44 2.59
C ALA A 20 -1.37 5.44 3.59
N VAL A 21 -2.23 6.26 4.18
CA VAL A 21 -1.87 7.26 5.18
C VAL A 21 -2.79 7.13 6.39
N GLY A 22 -2.20 6.99 7.57
CA GLY A 22 -2.94 6.91 8.82
C GLY A 22 -3.80 5.65 8.98
N LEU A 23 -3.45 4.59 8.28
CA LEU A 23 -4.15 3.32 8.34
C LEU A 23 -3.83 2.59 9.65
N SER A 24 -4.83 2.08 10.34
CA SER A 24 -4.60 1.23 11.50
C SER A 24 -4.15 -0.18 11.09
N GLU A 25 -3.54 -0.91 12.01
CA GLU A 25 -3.16 -2.29 11.77
C GLU A 25 -4.36 -3.17 11.44
N ASP A 26 -5.48 -3.00 12.13
CA ASP A 26 -6.72 -3.74 11.86
C ASP A 26 -7.29 -3.41 10.48
N ASP A 27 -7.28 -2.15 10.08
CA ASP A 27 -7.73 -1.72 8.77
C ASP A 27 -6.82 -2.30 7.67
N ALA A 28 -5.51 -2.27 7.88
CA ALA A 28 -4.54 -2.84 6.93
C ALA A 28 -4.78 -4.35 6.73
N ASN A 29 -4.98 -5.09 7.82
CA ASN A 29 -5.27 -6.52 7.76
C ASN A 29 -6.68 -6.84 7.23
N GLY A 30 -7.60 -5.91 7.33
CA GLY A 30 -8.93 -6.02 6.71
C GLY A 30 -8.92 -5.85 5.20
N MET A 31 -7.98 -5.07 4.67
CA MET A 31 -7.87 -4.76 3.24
C MET A 31 -6.86 -5.63 2.50
N PHE A 32 -5.83 -6.08 3.20
CA PHE A 32 -4.70 -6.82 2.64
C PHE A 32 -4.41 -8.08 3.43
N CYS A 33 -3.80 -9.05 2.77
CA CYS A 33 -3.24 -10.23 3.40
C CYS A 33 -1.85 -10.54 2.84
N SER A 34 -1.07 -11.26 3.63
CA SER A 34 0.26 -11.72 3.27
C SER A 34 0.44 -13.18 3.63
N GLU A 35 1.14 -13.92 2.81
CA GLU A 35 1.55 -15.31 3.14
C GLU A 35 2.51 -15.37 4.33
N ARG A 36 3.15 -14.25 4.67
CA ARG A 36 4.04 -14.13 5.83
C ARG A 36 3.30 -13.93 7.16
N GLY A 37 1.97 -13.90 7.12
CA GLY A 37 1.11 -13.72 8.29
C GLY A 37 0.50 -12.34 8.39
N ARG A 38 0.08 -11.98 9.61
CA ARG A 38 -0.57 -10.69 9.88
C ARG A 38 0.40 -9.53 9.66
N LEU A 39 -0.08 -8.46 9.03
CA LEU A 39 0.66 -7.21 8.91
C LEU A 39 0.73 -6.55 10.29
N SER A 40 1.93 -6.17 10.70
CA SER A 40 2.18 -5.49 11.97
C SER A 40 2.60 -4.05 11.72
N LEU A 41 1.88 -3.09 12.30
CA LEU A 41 2.17 -1.67 12.25
C LEU A 41 2.57 -1.18 13.64
N ASP A 42 3.85 -1.06 13.87
CA ASP A 42 4.41 -0.45 15.07
C ASP A 42 4.99 0.92 14.70
N TRP A 43 4.40 1.97 15.30
CA TRP A 43 4.82 3.34 15.05
C TRP A 43 5.84 3.88 16.04
N ASP A 44 6.35 3.03 16.92
CA ASP A 44 7.41 3.43 17.86
C ASP A 44 8.72 3.62 17.10
N GLY A 45 9.08 4.90 16.93
CA GLY A 45 10.28 5.31 16.20
C GLY A 45 10.23 5.10 14.67
N THR A 46 9.06 4.85 14.11
CA THR A 46 8.87 4.58 12.68
C THR A 46 7.83 5.53 12.07
N ASP A 47 8.15 6.13 10.95
CA ASP A 47 7.27 7.09 10.26
C ASP A 47 6.47 6.46 9.12
N ALA A 48 6.98 5.37 8.57
CA ALA A 48 6.34 4.60 7.50
C ALA A 48 6.75 3.13 7.56
N ALA A 49 5.98 2.27 6.92
CA ALA A 49 6.26 0.85 6.80
C ALA A 49 5.94 0.36 5.39
N THR A 50 6.84 -0.44 4.82
CA THR A 50 6.63 -1.10 3.53
C THR A 50 6.43 -2.59 3.74
N PHE A 51 5.32 -3.10 3.22
CA PHE A 51 5.00 -4.51 3.16
C PHE A 51 5.13 -5.00 1.73
N VAL A 52 5.99 -5.95 1.53
CA VAL A 52 6.22 -6.57 0.22
C VAL A 52 5.40 -7.84 0.09
N GLU A 53 5.09 -8.24 -1.15
CA GLU A 53 4.34 -9.48 -1.42
C GLU A 53 3.00 -9.55 -0.67
N ILE A 54 2.26 -8.48 -0.68
CA ILE A 54 0.89 -8.44 -0.16
C ILE A 54 -0.13 -8.66 -1.29
N LYS A 55 -1.31 -9.10 -0.90
CA LYS A 55 -2.45 -9.26 -1.79
C LYS A 55 -3.61 -8.39 -1.31
N GLU A 56 -4.16 -7.59 -2.21
CA GLU A 56 -5.40 -6.86 -1.96
C GLU A 56 -6.57 -7.83 -1.91
N ARG A 57 -7.34 -7.81 -0.83
CA ARG A 57 -8.46 -8.76 -0.64
C ARG A 57 -9.59 -8.54 -1.64
N ALA A 58 -9.86 -7.30 -2.02
CA ALA A 58 -10.97 -6.97 -2.92
C ALA A 58 -10.76 -7.47 -4.36
N THR A 59 -9.53 -7.37 -4.88
CA THR A 59 -9.20 -7.70 -6.29
C THR A 59 -8.35 -8.95 -6.45
N LEU A 60 -7.73 -9.40 -5.36
CA LEU A 60 -6.72 -10.46 -5.33
C LEU A 60 -5.43 -10.11 -6.08
N TYR A 61 -5.19 -8.85 -6.38
CA TYR A 61 -3.95 -8.39 -6.99
C TYR A 61 -2.82 -8.32 -5.97
N TYR A 62 -1.64 -8.73 -6.42
CA TYR A 62 -0.40 -8.65 -5.65
C TYR A 62 0.31 -7.33 -5.86
N GLY A 63 1.03 -6.91 -4.84
CA GLY A 63 1.86 -5.73 -4.90
C GLY A 63 2.59 -5.44 -3.59
N SER A 64 3.06 -4.22 -3.48
CA SER A 64 3.66 -3.69 -2.25
C SER A 64 2.74 -2.64 -1.64
N LEU A 65 2.64 -2.64 -0.32
CA LEU A 65 1.89 -1.65 0.45
C LEU A 65 2.86 -0.78 1.24
N VAL A 66 2.77 0.52 1.06
CA VAL A 66 3.46 1.51 1.89
C VAL A 66 2.43 2.24 2.74
N VAL A 67 2.60 2.19 4.04
CA VAL A 67 1.75 2.90 5.00
C VAL A 67 2.57 3.99 5.67
N PHE A 68 2.16 5.24 5.51
CA PHE A 68 2.69 6.38 6.25
C PHE A 68 1.85 6.61 7.50
N ARG A 69 2.51 6.87 8.63
CA ARG A 69 1.82 7.14 9.90
C ARG A 69 0.86 8.32 9.79
N SER A 70 1.30 9.38 9.15
CA SER A 70 0.48 10.56 8.85
C SER A 70 0.99 11.26 7.59
N LYS A 71 0.22 12.20 7.09
CA LYS A 71 0.62 13.02 5.94
C LYS A 71 1.88 13.85 6.21
N GLY A 72 2.07 14.29 7.45
CA GLY A 72 3.26 15.02 7.88
C GLY A 72 4.54 14.21 7.78
N GLU A 73 4.46 12.88 7.85
CA GLU A 73 5.60 11.97 7.73
C GLU A 73 5.99 11.69 6.27
N MET A 74 5.22 12.16 5.31
CA MET A 74 5.52 12.01 3.89
C MET A 74 6.54 13.06 3.43
N THR A 75 7.70 13.06 4.07
CA THR A 75 8.82 13.91 3.67
C THR A 75 9.55 13.31 2.46
N PRO A 76 10.30 14.11 1.69
CA PRO A 76 11.10 13.57 0.59
C PRO A 76 12.02 12.42 1.00
N GLY A 77 12.65 12.53 2.16
CA GLY A 77 13.54 11.48 2.69
C GLY A 77 12.79 10.19 3.01
N THR A 78 11.67 10.27 3.71
CA THR A 78 10.85 9.11 4.05
C THR A 78 10.26 8.45 2.80
N MET A 79 9.75 9.24 1.88
CA MET A 79 9.21 8.72 0.60
C MET A 79 10.30 8.01 -0.21
N ALA A 80 11.49 8.57 -0.29
CA ALA A 80 12.62 7.96 -1.00
C ALA A 80 13.07 6.65 -0.31
N HIS A 81 13.14 6.62 1.02
CA HIS A 81 13.48 5.42 1.78
C HIS A 81 12.51 4.27 1.48
N GLU A 82 11.22 4.53 1.60
CA GLU A 82 10.19 3.51 1.34
C GLU A 82 10.15 3.11 -0.14
N ALA A 83 10.42 4.05 -1.04
CA ALA A 83 10.45 3.77 -2.47
C ALA A 83 11.56 2.78 -2.85
N VAL A 84 12.69 2.78 -2.16
CA VAL A 84 13.77 1.81 -2.39
C VAL A 84 13.31 0.39 -1.98
N HIS A 85 12.60 0.24 -0.86
CA HIS A 85 12.03 -1.05 -0.46
C HIS A 85 11.04 -1.58 -1.50
N VAL A 86 10.19 -0.71 -2.04
CA VAL A 86 9.25 -1.07 -3.12
C VAL A 86 10.01 -1.49 -4.38
N LEU A 87 11.03 -0.71 -4.79
CA LEU A 87 11.86 -1.03 -5.94
C LEU A 87 12.54 -2.38 -5.79
N ASP A 88 13.14 -2.65 -4.65
CA ASP A 88 13.80 -3.92 -4.35
C ASP A 88 12.82 -5.09 -4.43
N SER A 89 11.60 -4.92 -3.96
CA SER A 89 10.52 -5.91 -4.08
C SER A 89 10.14 -6.18 -5.53
N PHE A 90 9.99 -5.14 -6.34
CA PHE A 90 9.71 -5.29 -7.78
C PHE A 90 10.85 -6.01 -8.49
N MET A 91 12.09 -5.65 -8.20
CA MET A 91 13.26 -6.30 -8.79
C MET A 91 13.32 -7.79 -8.45
N ASP A 92 13.07 -8.11 -7.19
CA ASP A 92 13.13 -9.48 -6.67
C ASP A 92 12.06 -10.37 -7.32
N VAL A 93 10.81 -9.90 -7.31
CA VAL A 93 9.67 -10.65 -7.85
C VAL A 93 9.71 -10.79 -9.36
N LEU A 94 10.16 -9.76 -10.08
CA LEU A 94 10.15 -9.70 -11.53
C LEU A 94 11.47 -10.17 -12.14
N GLY A 95 12.45 -10.54 -11.33
CA GLY A 95 13.76 -10.95 -11.79
C GLY A 95 14.55 -9.84 -12.47
N LEU A 96 14.35 -8.58 -12.04
CA LEU A 96 15.10 -7.45 -12.58
C LEU A 96 16.43 -7.31 -11.86
N GLU A 97 17.48 -7.08 -12.62
CA GLU A 97 18.84 -6.94 -12.09
C GLU A 97 19.46 -5.60 -12.49
N ARG A 98 20.37 -5.12 -11.65
CA ARG A 98 21.24 -3.99 -12.00
C ARG A 98 22.36 -4.48 -12.89
N GLY A 99 22.51 -3.88 -14.08
CA GLY A 99 23.65 -4.14 -14.94
C GLY A 99 24.94 -3.46 -14.42
N LYS A 100 26.08 -4.14 -14.58
CA LYS A 100 27.38 -3.59 -14.14
C LYS A 100 27.89 -2.47 -15.05
N ASN A 101 27.67 -2.60 -16.36
CA ASN A 101 28.18 -1.70 -17.39
C ASN A 101 27.08 -1.17 -18.33
N ALA A 102 25.82 -1.34 -17.96
CA ALA A 102 24.69 -0.88 -18.74
C ALA A 102 23.95 0.25 -18.00
N SER A 103 23.19 1.03 -18.75
CA SER A 103 22.27 1.97 -18.16
C SER A 103 21.19 1.23 -17.36
N ASN A 104 20.95 1.66 -16.13
CA ASN A 104 19.86 1.17 -15.29
C ASN A 104 18.61 2.06 -15.40
N GLU A 105 18.40 2.68 -16.55
CA GLU A 105 17.31 3.63 -16.80
C GLU A 105 15.94 3.05 -16.46
N HIS A 106 15.68 1.80 -16.77
CA HIS A 106 14.42 1.13 -16.44
C HIS A 106 14.16 1.09 -14.92
N LEU A 107 15.20 0.91 -14.10
CA LEU A 107 15.11 0.95 -12.63
C LEU A 107 14.93 2.38 -12.12
N SER A 108 15.62 3.33 -12.74
CA SER A 108 15.52 4.76 -12.41
C SER A 108 14.12 5.28 -12.72
N TYR A 109 13.54 4.93 -13.87
CA TYR A 109 12.17 5.27 -14.19
C TYR A 109 11.16 4.62 -13.24
N LEU A 110 11.37 3.36 -12.86
CA LEU A 110 10.51 2.67 -11.92
C LEU A 110 10.56 3.33 -10.55
N LEU A 111 11.74 3.67 -10.05
CA LEU A 111 11.91 4.40 -8.78
C LEU A 111 11.20 5.76 -8.83
N GLY A 112 11.41 6.51 -9.91
CA GLY A 112 10.74 7.80 -10.13
C GLY A 112 9.22 7.69 -10.12
N TRP A 113 8.67 6.66 -10.75
CA TRP A 113 7.24 6.38 -10.73
C TRP A 113 6.73 6.08 -9.33
N ILE A 114 7.45 5.28 -8.55
CA ILE A 114 7.07 4.94 -7.16
C ILE A 114 7.00 6.21 -6.30
N VAL A 115 8.02 7.05 -6.36
CA VAL A 115 8.05 8.32 -5.61
C VAL A 115 6.91 9.24 -6.07
N LYS A 116 6.67 9.33 -7.37
CA LYS A 116 5.58 10.14 -7.94
C LYS A 116 4.22 9.68 -7.41
N CYS A 117 3.96 8.39 -7.33
CA CYS A 117 2.73 7.86 -6.76
C CYS A 117 2.52 8.33 -5.31
N MET A 118 3.55 8.26 -4.49
CA MET A 118 3.50 8.74 -3.11
C MET A 118 3.24 10.26 -3.06
N ASP A 119 3.90 11.02 -3.91
CA ASP A 119 3.73 12.49 -3.97
C ASP A 119 2.32 12.90 -4.41
N GLU A 120 1.71 12.16 -5.34
CA GLU A 120 0.30 12.37 -5.74
C GLU A 120 -0.66 12.16 -4.56
N VAL A 121 -0.42 11.16 -3.72
CA VAL A 121 -1.19 10.93 -2.49
C VAL A 121 -0.97 12.07 -1.50
N LYS A 122 0.27 12.48 -1.28
CA LYS A 122 0.62 13.60 -0.40
C LYS A 122 -0.09 14.89 -0.80
N LYS A 123 -0.12 15.17 -2.08
CA LYS A 123 -0.76 16.37 -2.65
C LYS A 123 -2.28 16.30 -2.77
N GLY A 124 -2.87 15.14 -2.43
CA GLY A 124 -4.32 14.94 -2.52
C GLY A 124 -4.88 14.94 -3.94
N ARG A 125 -4.07 14.57 -4.93
CA ARG A 125 -4.46 14.56 -6.35
C ARG A 125 -5.15 13.27 -6.79
N VAL A 126 -5.19 12.27 -5.96
CA VAL A 126 -5.82 10.98 -6.21
C VAL A 126 -6.90 10.70 -5.18
N LYS A 127 -7.86 9.87 -5.55
CA LYS A 127 -8.93 9.44 -4.66
C LYS A 127 -8.61 8.04 -4.12
N PRO A 128 -8.92 7.76 -2.83
CA PRO A 128 -8.73 6.43 -2.28
C PRO A 128 -9.70 5.43 -2.93
N ALA A 129 -9.22 4.23 -3.14
CA ALA A 129 -10.06 3.07 -3.40
C ALA A 129 -10.51 2.48 -2.06
N ASN A 130 -11.72 1.94 -2.03
CA ASN A 130 -12.29 1.27 -0.86
C ASN A 130 -12.05 2.02 0.46
N PRO A 131 -12.70 3.18 0.66
CA PRO A 131 -12.73 3.76 2.00
C PRO A 131 -13.27 2.70 2.96
N VAL A 132 -12.71 2.60 4.16
CA VAL A 132 -13.18 1.68 5.19
C VAL A 132 -14.65 1.95 5.45
N VAL A 133 -15.51 1.14 4.88
CA VAL A 133 -16.93 1.15 5.21
C VAL A 133 -17.06 0.43 6.55
N LYS A 134 -17.30 1.17 7.61
CA LYS A 134 -17.75 0.58 8.86
C LYS A 134 -19.09 -0.08 8.59
N ASN A 135 -19.11 -1.37 8.36
CA ASN A 135 -20.32 -2.15 8.28
C ASN A 135 -21.00 -2.15 9.66
N LYS A 136 -21.79 -1.12 9.92
CA LYS A 136 -22.84 -1.17 10.91
C LYS A 136 -24.04 -1.87 10.28
N LYS A 137 -23.97 -3.15 10.14
CA LYS A 137 -25.16 -3.99 10.11
C LYS A 137 -25.15 -4.86 11.34
N SER A 138 -25.65 -4.30 12.44
CA SER A 138 -26.27 -5.13 13.46
C SER A 138 -27.47 -5.80 12.79
N ILE A 139 -27.37 -7.08 12.61
CA ILE A 139 -28.53 -7.91 12.30
C ILE A 139 -29.39 -7.89 13.56
N ASN A 140 -30.39 -7.03 13.57
CA ASN A 140 -31.47 -7.13 14.52
C ASN A 140 -32.27 -8.38 14.14
N ASP A 141 -31.96 -9.46 14.81
CA ASP A 141 -32.79 -10.66 14.83
C ASP A 141 -34.08 -10.31 15.57
N LYS A 142 -35.08 -9.90 14.82
CA LYS A 142 -36.46 -9.84 15.31
C LYS A 142 -37.12 -11.15 15.00
N ARG A 143 -36.81 -12.19 15.76
CA ARG A 143 -37.74 -13.27 15.98
C ARG A 143 -38.82 -12.72 16.89
N LYS A 144 -39.95 -12.33 16.31
CA LYS A 144 -41.20 -12.22 17.04
C LYS A 144 -41.92 -13.54 16.91
N ASP A 145 -42.01 -14.18 18.05
CA ASP A 145 -42.96 -15.25 18.32
C ASP A 145 -44.34 -14.82 17.85
N LYS A 146 -44.98 -15.67 17.07
CA LYS A 146 -46.40 -15.72 16.95
C LYS A 146 -46.88 -17.07 17.45
N LYS A 147 -47.65 -16.96 18.55
CA LYS A 147 -48.56 -18.01 18.98
C LYS A 147 -49.51 -18.42 17.86
#